data_63a775e4fd75248b9e546472be6e27bf
#
_entry.id   63a775e4fd75248b9e546472be6e27bf
#
_cell.length_a   1.000
_cell.length_b   1.000
_cell.length_c   1.000
_cell.angle_alpha   90.00
_cell.angle_beta   90.00
_cell.angle_gamma   90.00
#
_symmetry.space_group_name_H-M   'P 1'
#
loop_
_entity.id
_entity.type
_entity.pdbx_description
1 polymer ?
#
loop_
_entity_poly.entity_id
_entity_poly.type
_entity_poly.pdbx_seq_one_letter_code
_entity_poly.pdbx_strand_id
1 'polypeptide(L)'
;MNRLSLKLLFLILGFICTLHGCYFPVVATGIVATAVAVTDRRTPGTLLEDETIELKAMQEMGRVLKNKKKASVSVTSYNRAVLLTGWVPNKEISREVSSIIANIDNVRDVINEIRVGPKSTARTFARDSLITAKIKASFIDERKLNSNAVKVKTETGVVFLMGIVTQREADLAADIASRVVGVKTVVKVFEVLSEEEIKKIDAILNSRKLQKSERLVQ
;
A
#
# COMPACT_ATOMS: atom_id res chain seq x y z
N MET A 1 30.34 6.40 -36.79
CA MET A 1 29.78 5.95 -35.49
C MET A 1 30.18 4.48 -35.35
N ASN A 2 31.15 4.17 -34.49
CA ASN A 2 31.76 2.84 -34.41
C ASN A 2 30.77 1.82 -33.81
N ARG A 3 30.80 0.58 -34.33
CA ARG A 3 29.95 -0.54 -33.83
C ARG A 3 30.07 -0.77 -32.31
N LEU A 4 31.21 -0.37 -31.73
CA LEU A 4 31.47 -0.44 -30.29
C LEU A 4 30.65 0.61 -29.51
N SER A 5 30.51 1.85 -30.04
CA SER A 5 29.70 2.92 -29.39
C SER A 5 28.21 2.63 -29.47
N LEU A 6 27.74 1.95 -30.52
CA LEU A 6 26.35 1.53 -30.65
C LEU A 6 25.99 0.42 -29.65
N LYS A 7 26.87 -0.56 -29.43
CA LYS A 7 26.69 -1.63 -28.42
C LYS A 7 26.69 -1.05 -26.99
N LEU A 8 27.59 -0.07 -26.73
CA LEU A 8 27.63 0.61 -25.42
C LEU A 8 26.37 1.43 -25.18
N LEU A 9 25.83 2.10 -26.20
CA LEU A 9 24.57 2.84 -26.13
C LEU A 9 23.37 1.93 -25.82
N PHE A 10 23.28 0.75 -26.44
CA PHE A 10 22.24 -0.24 -26.15
C PHE A 10 22.38 -0.85 -24.74
N LEU A 11 23.61 -1.03 -24.26
CA LEU A 11 23.86 -1.52 -22.89
C LEU A 11 23.48 -0.46 -21.84
N ILE A 12 23.78 0.82 -22.09
CA ILE A 12 23.40 1.93 -21.21
C ILE A 12 21.88 2.14 -21.25
N LEU A 13 21.24 2.05 -22.42
CA LEU A 13 19.79 2.17 -22.56
C LEU A 13 19.06 1.01 -21.88
N GLY A 14 19.58 -0.22 -21.97
CA GLY A 14 19.06 -1.39 -21.25
C GLY A 14 19.20 -1.24 -19.73
N PHE A 15 20.31 -0.69 -19.25
CA PHE A 15 20.54 -0.45 -17.82
C PHE A 15 19.66 0.67 -17.24
N ILE A 16 19.36 1.70 -18.03
CA ILE A 16 18.43 2.79 -17.64
C ILE A 16 17.01 2.24 -17.51
N CYS A 17 16.56 1.32 -18.37
CA CYS A 17 15.23 0.69 -18.27
C CYS A 17 15.07 -0.16 -16.99
N THR A 18 16.14 -0.72 -16.42
CA THR A 18 16.07 -1.51 -15.19
C THR A 18 15.99 -0.66 -13.92
N LEU A 19 16.42 0.61 -13.97
CA LEU A 19 16.39 1.53 -12.83
C LEU A 19 15.03 2.23 -12.60
N HIS A 20 14.08 2.13 -13.54
CA HIS A 20 12.73 2.69 -13.42
C HIS A 20 11.72 1.70 -12.79
N GLY A 21 12.19 0.65 -12.15
CA GLY A 21 11.42 -0.48 -11.62
C GLY A 21 10.52 -0.21 -10.40
N CYS A 22 10.14 1.03 -10.09
CA CYS A 22 9.30 1.30 -8.92
C CYS A 22 7.97 2.01 -9.21
N TYR A 23 7.64 2.33 -10.46
CA TYR A 23 6.39 3.06 -10.73
C TYR A 23 5.77 2.74 -12.11
N PHE A 24 5.83 1.49 -12.53
CA PHE A 24 5.04 1.08 -13.69
C PHE A 24 3.81 0.34 -13.17
N PRO A 25 2.59 0.83 -13.39
CA PRO A 25 1.41 0.00 -13.20
C PRO A 25 1.58 -1.18 -14.14
N VAL A 26 1.73 -2.39 -13.59
CA VAL A 26 1.81 -3.64 -14.35
C VAL A 26 0.45 -3.88 -15.00
N VAL A 27 0.16 -3.10 -16.04
CA VAL A 27 -1.00 -3.32 -16.94
C VAL A 27 -0.64 -4.31 -18.06
N ALA A 28 0.63 -4.72 -18.16
CA ALA A 28 1.12 -5.42 -19.35
C ALA A 28 1.19 -6.95 -19.27
N THR A 29 0.91 -7.59 -18.13
CA THR A 29 0.76 -9.06 -18.11
C THR A 29 -0.27 -9.47 -17.08
N GLY A 30 -1.44 -9.88 -17.53
CA GLY A 30 -2.58 -10.31 -16.71
C GLY A 30 -2.29 -11.44 -15.70
N ILE A 31 -1.07 -11.96 -15.64
CA ILE A 31 -0.68 -13.09 -14.79
C ILE A 31 -0.30 -12.62 -13.36
N VAL A 32 0.44 -11.51 -13.20
CA VAL A 32 0.88 -11.04 -11.87
C VAL A 32 -0.25 -10.37 -11.10
N ALA A 33 -1.04 -9.52 -11.76
CA ALA A 33 -2.22 -8.89 -11.16
C ALA A 33 -3.24 -9.93 -10.65
N THR A 34 -3.32 -11.08 -11.31
CA THR A 34 -4.23 -12.16 -10.93
C THR A 34 -3.74 -12.99 -9.74
N ALA A 35 -2.42 -13.12 -9.51
CA ALA A 35 -1.89 -13.86 -8.36
C ALA A 35 -2.11 -13.09 -7.04
N VAL A 36 -1.95 -11.78 -7.05
CA VAL A 36 -2.23 -10.92 -5.88
C VAL A 36 -3.72 -10.89 -5.57
N ALA A 37 -4.57 -10.72 -6.58
CA ALA A 37 -6.03 -10.68 -6.40
C ALA A 37 -6.64 -11.98 -5.84
N VAL A 38 -5.96 -13.11 -5.98
CA VAL A 38 -6.44 -14.42 -5.48
C VAL A 38 -6.19 -14.63 -4.00
N THR A 39 -5.28 -13.88 -3.40
CA THR A 39 -4.91 -14.02 -1.98
C THR A 39 -5.28 -12.81 -1.12
N ASP A 40 -5.69 -11.71 -1.75
CA ASP A 40 -6.24 -10.52 -1.08
C ASP A 40 -7.70 -10.78 -0.70
N ARG A 41 -8.07 -10.48 0.53
CA ARG A 41 -9.43 -10.70 1.07
C ARG A 41 -10.47 -9.71 0.54
N ARG A 42 -10.02 -8.65 -0.15
CA ARG A 42 -10.92 -7.73 -0.84
C ARG A 42 -11.45 -8.34 -2.13
N THR A 43 -12.63 -7.91 -2.55
CA THR A 43 -13.14 -8.28 -3.88
C THR A 43 -12.34 -7.57 -4.99
N PRO A 44 -12.30 -8.11 -6.22
CA PRO A 44 -11.66 -7.40 -7.34
C PRO A 44 -12.25 -5.98 -7.58
N GLY A 45 -13.56 -5.82 -7.37
CA GLY A 45 -14.21 -4.50 -7.44
C GLY A 45 -13.68 -3.54 -6.37
N THR A 46 -13.53 -4.02 -5.13
CA THR A 46 -12.98 -3.21 -4.04
C THR A 46 -11.51 -2.84 -4.25
N LEU A 47 -10.70 -3.74 -4.85
CA LEU A 47 -9.32 -3.42 -5.22
C LEU A 47 -9.26 -2.26 -6.20
N LEU A 48 -10.08 -2.31 -7.27
CA LEU A 48 -10.17 -1.25 -8.27
C LEU A 48 -10.72 0.06 -7.65
N GLU A 49 -11.68 -0.05 -6.75
CA GLU A 49 -12.23 1.09 -6.01
C GLU A 49 -11.16 1.79 -5.17
N ASP A 50 -10.37 1.02 -4.41
CA ASP A 50 -9.29 1.57 -3.59
C ASP A 50 -8.24 2.30 -4.44
N GLU A 51 -7.85 1.77 -5.61
CA GLU A 51 -6.94 2.46 -6.52
C GLU A 51 -7.58 3.73 -7.11
N THR A 52 -8.87 3.69 -7.44
CA THR A 52 -9.62 4.86 -7.94
C THR A 52 -9.69 5.96 -6.89
N ILE A 53 -9.95 5.60 -5.63
CA ILE A 53 -9.94 6.53 -4.48
C ILE A 53 -8.55 7.15 -4.32
N GLU A 54 -7.46 6.36 -4.36
CA GLU A 54 -6.10 6.88 -4.26
C GLU A 54 -5.78 7.87 -5.40
N LEU A 55 -6.20 7.58 -6.64
CA LEU A 55 -6.00 8.46 -7.79
C LEU A 55 -6.78 9.78 -7.66
N LYS A 56 -8.08 9.72 -7.32
CA LYS A 56 -8.90 10.92 -7.07
C LYS A 56 -8.30 11.75 -5.93
N ALA A 57 -7.89 11.10 -4.83
CA ALA A 57 -7.27 11.75 -3.70
C ALA A 57 -5.95 12.45 -4.06
N MET A 58 -5.10 11.84 -4.88
CA MET A 58 -3.87 12.48 -5.37
C MET A 58 -4.17 13.72 -6.22
N GLN A 59 -5.20 13.69 -7.06
CA GLN A 59 -5.62 14.85 -7.87
C GLN A 59 -6.11 16.00 -6.98
N GLU A 60 -6.99 15.72 -6.02
CA GLU A 60 -7.52 16.74 -5.10
C GLU A 60 -6.41 17.32 -4.20
N MET A 61 -5.54 16.47 -3.65
CA MET A 61 -4.37 16.95 -2.90
C MET A 61 -3.44 17.80 -3.77
N GLY A 62 -3.26 17.44 -5.05
CA GLY A 62 -2.48 18.24 -6.00
C GLY A 62 -3.01 19.66 -6.14
N ARG A 63 -4.33 19.87 -6.10
CA ARG A 63 -4.96 21.18 -6.13
C ARG A 63 -4.75 21.97 -4.82
N VAL A 64 -5.03 21.31 -3.69
CA VAL A 64 -4.98 21.94 -2.36
C VAL A 64 -3.56 22.25 -1.91
N LEU A 65 -2.61 21.37 -2.22
CA LEU A 65 -1.22 21.49 -1.77
C LEU A 65 -0.31 22.21 -2.78
N LYS A 66 -0.81 22.59 -3.98
CA LYS A 66 -0.03 23.22 -5.06
C LYS A 66 0.87 24.37 -4.58
N ASN A 67 0.36 25.21 -3.71
CA ASN A 67 1.08 26.39 -3.19
C ASN A 67 1.67 26.16 -1.78
N LYS A 68 1.54 24.95 -1.22
CA LYS A 68 1.94 24.59 0.15
C LYS A 68 3.23 23.76 0.12
N LYS A 69 4.34 24.33 -0.38
CA LYS A 69 5.64 23.65 -0.62
C LYS A 69 6.21 22.84 0.56
N LYS A 70 5.78 23.16 1.79
CA LYS A 70 6.20 22.46 3.02
C LYS A 70 5.32 21.28 3.39
N ALA A 71 4.24 21.02 2.66
CA ALA A 71 3.36 19.88 2.88
C ALA A 71 3.81 18.65 2.06
N SER A 72 3.66 17.48 2.64
CA SER A 72 3.86 16.19 1.98
C SER A 72 2.89 15.21 2.60
N VAL A 73 1.82 14.85 1.89
CA VAL A 73 0.78 13.95 2.34
C VAL A 73 0.72 12.75 1.40
N SER A 74 0.57 11.57 1.99
CA SER A 74 0.39 10.30 1.29
C SER A 74 -0.97 9.74 1.64
N VAL A 75 -1.65 9.19 0.63
CA VAL A 75 -2.94 8.52 0.75
C VAL A 75 -2.74 7.03 0.56
N THR A 76 -3.40 6.23 1.36
CA THR A 76 -3.44 4.77 1.21
C THR A 76 -4.86 4.31 1.46
N SER A 77 -5.50 3.69 0.47
CA SER A 77 -6.84 3.11 0.60
C SER A 77 -6.78 1.60 0.80
N TYR A 78 -7.63 1.09 1.68
CA TYR A 78 -7.85 -0.34 1.87
C TYR A 78 -9.31 -0.59 2.29
N ASN A 79 -10.03 -1.33 1.50
CA ASN A 79 -11.47 -1.59 1.68
C ASN A 79 -12.28 -0.30 1.86
N ARG A 80 -11.95 0.76 1.07
CA ARG A 80 -12.54 2.10 1.08
C ARG A 80 -12.32 2.90 2.38
N ALA A 81 -11.52 2.38 3.31
CA ALA A 81 -10.97 3.15 4.42
C ALA A 81 -9.66 3.80 3.98
N VAL A 82 -9.56 5.12 4.13
CA VAL A 82 -8.44 5.92 3.64
C VAL A 82 -7.57 6.37 4.80
N LEU A 83 -6.32 5.95 4.79
CA LEU A 83 -5.28 6.40 5.69
C LEU A 83 -4.53 7.57 5.08
N LEU A 84 -4.50 8.69 5.77
CA LEU A 84 -3.71 9.87 5.45
C LEU A 84 -2.48 9.93 6.34
N THR A 85 -1.29 9.95 5.75
CA THR A 85 -0.03 10.07 6.48
C THR A 85 0.83 11.19 5.90
N GLY A 86 1.83 11.64 6.65
CA GLY A 86 2.76 12.66 6.19
C GLY A 86 2.80 13.90 7.07
N TRP A 87 3.19 15.05 6.49
CA TRP A 87 3.49 16.27 7.21
C TRP A 87 2.89 17.49 6.55
N VAL A 88 2.31 18.37 7.38
CA VAL A 88 1.77 19.66 6.95
C VAL A 88 2.24 20.77 7.88
N PRO A 89 2.28 22.04 7.42
CA PRO A 89 2.73 23.17 8.25
C PRO A 89 1.86 23.45 9.47
N ASN A 90 0.55 23.20 9.39
CA ASN A 90 -0.42 23.50 10.44
C ASN A 90 -1.62 22.54 10.42
N LYS A 91 -2.44 22.60 11.46
CA LYS A 91 -3.63 21.74 11.63
C LYS A 91 -4.76 22.07 10.65
N GLU A 92 -4.85 23.30 10.18
CA GLU A 92 -5.88 23.76 9.25
C GLU A 92 -5.74 23.00 7.92
N ILE A 93 -4.50 22.87 7.39
CA ILE A 93 -4.23 22.09 6.17
C ILE A 93 -4.55 20.61 6.39
N SER A 94 -4.22 20.04 7.56
CA SER A 94 -4.56 18.65 7.88
C SER A 94 -6.07 18.41 7.84
N ARG A 95 -6.85 19.31 8.44
CA ARG A 95 -8.33 19.24 8.44
C ARG A 95 -8.92 19.44 7.04
N GLU A 96 -8.39 20.42 6.27
CA GLU A 96 -8.80 20.68 4.89
C GLU A 96 -8.59 19.44 4.01
N VAL A 97 -7.43 18.82 4.07
CA VAL A 97 -7.12 17.58 3.33
C VAL A 97 -8.07 16.46 3.73
N SER A 98 -8.24 16.24 5.03
CA SER A 98 -9.11 15.17 5.54
C SER A 98 -10.58 15.36 5.08
N SER A 99 -11.09 16.61 5.12
CA SER A 99 -12.45 16.93 4.67
C SER A 99 -12.63 16.67 3.16
N ILE A 100 -11.66 17.06 2.34
CA ILE A 100 -11.71 16.85 0.89
C ILE A 100 -11.71 15.36 0.56
N ILE A 101 -10.85 14.59 1.22
CA ILE A 101 -10.77 13.15 0.99
C ILE A 101 -12.04 12.44 1.43
N ALA A 102 -12.66 12.87 2.52
CA ALA A 102 -13.93 12.31 3.00
C ALA A 102 -15.11 12.53 2.02
N ASN A 103 -15.02 13.53 1.14
CA ASN A 103 -16.02 13.81 0.10
C ASN A 103 -15.78 13.09 -1.23
N ILE A 104 -14.74 12.28 -1.34
CA ILE A 104 -14.52 11.44 -2.53
C ILE A 104 -15.53 10.29 -2.51
N ASP A 105 -16.17 10.05 -3.67
CA ASP A 105 -17.14 8.97 -3.81
C ASP A 105 -16.56 7.63 -3.33
N ASN A 106 -17.38 6.87 -2.64
CA ASN A 106 -17.08 5.54 -2.12
C ASN A 106 -16.02 5.49 -1.00
N VAL A 107 -15.51 6.60 -0.52
CA VAL A 107 -14.74 6.64 0.73
C VAL A 107 -15.69 6.33 1.88
N ARG A 108 -15.35 5.30 2.66
CA ARG A 108 -16.14 4.84 3.82
C ARG A 108 -15.71 5.54 5.10
N ASP A 109 -14.40 5.69 5.26
CA ASP A 109 -13.79 6.26 6.47
C ASP A 109 -12.45 6.92 6.16
N VAL A 110 -12.06 7.94 6.95
CA VAL A 110 -10.78 8.63 6.82
C VAL A 110 -10.04 8.63 8.15
N ILE A 111 -8.93 7.93 8.17
CA ILE A 111 -8.00 7.87 9.30
C ILE A 111 -6.91 8.92 9.08
N ASN A 112 -6.99 10.03 9.82
CA ASN A 112 -6.07 11.15 9.65
C ASN A 112 -4.89 11.06 10.63
N GLU A 113 -3.77 10.58 10.13
CA GLU A 113 -2.48 10.47 10.83
C GLU A 113 -1.45 11.50 10.31
N ILE A 114 -1.95 12.58 9.68
CA ILE A 114 -1.10 13.69 9.23
C ILE A 114 -0.53 14.42 10.45
N ARG A 115 0.77 14.65 10.44
CA ARG A 115 1.49 15.36 11.49
C ARG A 115 1.77 16.80 11.12
N VAL A 116 1.78 17.68 12.12
CA VAL A 116 2.18 19.07 11.94
C VAL A 116 3.68 19.19 12.17
N GLY A 117 4.38 19.78 11.20
CA GLY A 117 5.83 19.96 11.26
C GLY A 117 6.49 19.99 9.88
N PRO A 118 7.82 19.97 9.84
CA PRO A 118 8.57 19.92 8.58
C PRO A 118 8.38 18.56 7.90
N LYS A 119 8.29 18.56 6.56
CA LYS A 119 8.20 17.32 5.78
C LYS A 119 9.42 16.43 5.99
N SER A 120 9.23 15.12 5.87
CA SER A 120 10.30 14.14 5.94
C SER A 120 11.32 14.31 4.81
N THR A 121 12.57 13.91 5.09
CA THR A 121 13.67 13.98 4.12
C THR A 121 13.68 12.74 3.23
N ALA A 122 14.39 12.81 2.08
CA ALA A 122 14.60 11.65 1.21
C ALA A 122 15.29 10.49 1.97
N ARG A 123 16.18 10.78 2.91
CA ARG A 123 16.83 9.77 3.77
C ARG A 123 15.82 9.07 4.68
N THR A 124 14.87 9.81 5.25
CA THR A 124 13.78 9.24 6.05
C THR A 124 12.91 8.33 5.21
N PHE A 125 12.52 8.78 4.01
CA PHE A 125 11.73 7.98 3.07
C PHE A 125 12.43 6.66 2.70
N ALA A 126 13.74 6.70 2.38
CA ALA A 126 14.50 5.49 2.07
C ALA A 126 14.55 4.51 3.25
N ARG A 127 14.71 5.03 4.48
CA ARG A 127 14.68 4.22 5.70
C ARG A 127 13.30 3.58 5.93
N ASP A 128 12.22 4.33 5.75
CA ASP A 128 10.86 3.85 5.91
C ASP A 128 10.53 2.76 4.88
N SER A 129 11.02 2.91 3.65
CA SER A 129 10.89 1.89 2.60
C SER A 129 11.60 0.58 2.97
N LEU A 130 12.81 0.66 3.56
CA LEU A 130 13.53 -0.51 4.06
C LEU A 130 12.81 -1.18 5.24
N ILE A 131 12.23 -0.41 6.16
CA ILE A 131 11.42 -0.94 7.26
C ILE A 131 10.21 -1.69 6.69
N THR A 132 9.49 -1.08 5.76
CA THR A 132 8.33 -1.72 5.08
C THR A 132 8.74 -3.03 4.41
N ALA A 133 9.86 -3.06 3.69
CA ALA A 133 10.35 -4.26 3.02
C ALA A 133 10.68 -5.38 4.02
N LYS A 134 11.35 -5.06 5.13
CA LYS A 134 11.68 -6.03 6.18
C LYS A 134 10.41 -6.60 6.84
N ILE A 135 9.42 -5.75 7.15
CA ILE A 135 8.15 -6.20 7.73
C ILE A 135 7.44 -7.16 6.77
N LYS A 136 7.34 -6.80 5.49
CA LYS A 136 6.72 -7.65 4.47
C LYS A 136 7.44 -9.00 4.33
N ALA A 137 8.78 -9.02 4.36
CA ALA A 137 9.55 -10.26 4.35
C ALA A 137 9.22 -11.12 5.58
N SER A 138 9.21 -10.53 6.79
CA SER A 138 8.84 -11.26 8.01
C SER A 138 7.40 -11.78 7.99
N PHE A 139 6.47 -11.09 7.34
CA PHE A 139 5.09 -11.57 7.17
C PHE A 139 5.01 -12.77 6.21
N ILE A 140 5.86 -12.81 5.17
CA ILE A 140 5.93 -13.95 4.23
C ILE A 140 6.48 -15.19 4.94
N ASP A 141 7.45 -15.01 5.83
CA ASP A 141 8.07 -16.11 6.58
C ASP A 141 7.13 -16.69 7.66
N GLU A 142 6.14 -15.92 8.10
CA GLU A 142 5.17 -16.35 9.13
C GLU A 142 3.98 -17.10 8.50
N ARG A 143 3.98 -18.42 8.63
CA ARG A 143 2.95 -19.30 8.05
C ARG A 143 1.54 -19.11 8.64
N LYS A 144 1.43 -18.53 9.83
CA LYS A 144 0.15 -18.30 10.51
C LYS A 144 -0.50 -16.98 10.14
N LEU A 145 0.16 -16.19 9.29
CA LEU A 145 -0.33 -14.90 8.81
C LEU A 145 -0.51 -14.93 7.28
N ASN A 146 -1.68 -14.55 6.79
CA ASN A 146 -1.84 -14.28 5.37
C ASN A 146 -1.17 -12.94 5.05
N SER A 147 0.08 -12.99 4.57
CA SER A 147 0.88 -11.79 4.28
C SER A 147 0.22 -10.83 3.29
N ASN A 148 -0.62 -11.34 2.38
CA ASN A 148 -1.33 -10.53 1.38
C ASN A 148 -2.61 -9.87 1.93
N ALA A 149 -3.09 -10.32 3.10
CA ALA A 149 -4.22 -9.68 3.77
C ALA A 149 -3.83 -8.41 4.54
N VAL A 150 -2.51 -8.12 4.66
CA VAL A 150 -2.00 -6.98 5.42
C VAL A 150 -1.22 -6.00 4.53
N LYS A 151 -1.76 -4.80 4.37
CA LYS A 151 -1.08 -3.66 3.71
C LYS A 151 -0.26 -2.91 4.76
N VAL A 152 1.02 -2.68 4.46
CA VAL A 152 1.98 -2.01 5.36
C VAL A 152 2.33 -0.65 4.81
N LYS A 153 2.15 0.40 5.59
CA LYS A 153 2.62 1.76 5.31
C LYS A 153 3.53 2.23 6.44
N THR A 154 4.71 2.71 6.11
CA THR A 154 5.63 3.29 7.10
C THR A 154 5.83 4.77 6.83
N GLU A 155 5.73 5.59 7.88
CA GLU A 155 5.98 7.03 7.82
C GLU A 155 6.79 7.46 9.07
N THR A 156 8.02 7.89 8.87
CA THR A 156 8.94 8.36 9.93
C THR A 156 9.16 7.32 11.05
N GLY A 157 9.19 6.03 10.68
CA GLY A 157 9.34 4.90 11.60
C GLY A 157 8.04 4.50 12.31
N VAL A 158 6.92 5.15 12.03
CA VAL A 158 5.59 4.68 12.46
C VAL A 158 5.04 3.78 11.38
N VAL A 159 4.63 2.58 11.76
CA VAL A 159 4.10 1.55 10.88
C VAL A 159 2.59 1.49 11.05
N PHE A 160 1.87 1.66 9.96
CA PHE A 160 0.43 1.50 9.89
C PHE A 160 0.13 0.18 9.19
N LEU A 161 -0.65 -0.66 9.84
CA LEU A 161 -1.08 -1.95 9.33
C LEU A 161 -2.57 -1.88 9.01
N MET A 162 -2.92 -2.05 7.73
CA MET A 162 -4.30 -2.10 7.26
C MET A 162 -4.60 -3.50 6.73
N GLY A 163 -5.84 -3.94 6.83
CA GLY A 163 -6.20 -5.28 6.36
C GLY A 163 -7.55 -5.74 6.89
N ILE A 164 -8.11 -6.76 6.25
CA ILE A 164 -9.25 -7.53 6.76
C ILE A 164 -8.67 -8.79 7.41
N VAL A 165 -8.74 -8.86 8.74
CA VAL A 165 -8.01 -9.87 9.53
C VAL A 165 -8.83 -10.35 10.72
N THR A 166 -8.47 -11.50 11.29
CA THR A 166 -8.95 -11.88 12.62
C THR A 166 -8.20 -11.12 13.71
N GLN A 167 -8.74 -11.10 14.93
CA GLN A 167 -8.04 -10.49 16.08
C GLN A 167 -6.66 -11.12 16.30
N ARG A 168 -6.56 -12.44 16.16
CA ARG A 168 -5.30 -13.19 16.28
C ARG A 168 -4.27 -12.77 15.22
N GLU A 169 -4.70 -12.61 13.96
CA GLU A 169 -3.82 -12.14 12.88
C GLU A 169 -3.39 -10.68 13.09
N ALA A 170 -4.30 -9.82 13.57
CA ALA A 170 -4.01 -8.42 13.88
C ALA A 170 -2.91 -8.30 14.95
N ASP A 171 -3.02 -9.09 16.02
CA ASP A 171 -2.05 -9.08 17.11
C ASP A 171 -0.71 -9.67 16.67
N LEU A 172 -0.73 -10.78 15.92
CA LEU A 172 0.47 -11.39 15.36
C LEU A 172 1.20 -10.45 14.39
N ALA A 173 0.48 -9.81 13.48
CA ALA A 173 1.08 -8.85 12.54
C ALA A 173 1.70 -7.64 13.27
N ALA A 174 1.03 -7.12 14.29
CA ALA A 174 1.55 -6.01 15.09
C ALA A 174 2.80 -6.42 15.88
N ASP A 175 2.81 -7.61 16.46
CA ASP A 175 3.95 -8.16 17.20
C ASP A 175 5.18 -8.33 16.28
N ILE A 176 5.01 -8.96 15.11
CA ILE A 176 6.09 -9.12 14.12
C ILE A 176 6.62 -7.76 13.67
N ALA A 177 5.74 -6.82 13.32
CA ALA A 177 6.14 -5.50 12.86
C ALA A 177 6.91 -4.73 13.94
N SER A 178 6.52 -4.85 15.20
CA SER A 178 7.15 -4.14 16.32
C SER A 178 8.60 -4.54 16.58
N ARG A 179 8.97 -5.78 16.23
CA ARG A 179 10.33 -6.32 16.41
C ARG A 179 11.30 -5.91 15.30
N VAL A 180 10.81 -5.31 14.22
CA VAL A 180 11.67 -4.90 13.10
C VAL A 180 12.48 -3.68 13.46
N VAL A 181 13.79 -3.76 13.28
CA VAL A 181 14.73 -2.67 13.60
C VAL A 181 14.37 -1.41 12.81
N GLY A 182 14.19 -0.31 13.55
CA GLY A 182 13.81 0.99 13.00
C GLY A 182 12.34 1.35 13.18
N VAL A 183 11.48 0.41 13.55
CA VAL A 183 10.09 0.67 13.94
C VAL A 183 10.07 1.36 15.31
N LYS A 184 9.31 2.45 15.40
CA LYS A 184 9.10 3.21 16.62
C LYS A 184 7.73 2.91 17.24
N THR A 185 6.72 2.77 16.40
CA THR A 185 5.33 2.55 16.82
C THR A 185 4.62 1.77 15.72
N VAL A 186 3.72 0.88 16.12
CA VAL A 186 2.81 0.17 15.22
C VAL A 186 1.39 0.64 15.51
N VAL A 187 0.70 1.11 14.48
CA VAL A 187 -0.69 1.53 14.53
C VAL A 187 -1.53 0.50 13.77
N LYS A 188 -2.47 -0.11 14.46
CA LYS A 188 -3.42 -1.08 13.88
C LYS A 188 -4.61 -0.33 13.30
N VAL A 189 -4.75 -0.37 11.95
CA VAL A 189 -5.85 0.21 11.18
C VAL A 189 -6.59 -0.95 10.47
N PHE A 190 -6.85 -2.01 11.22
CA PHE A 190 -7.47 -3.22 10.71
C PHE A 190 -8.99 -3.16 10.76
N GLU A 191 -9.63 -3.79 9.79
CA GLU A 191 -10.99 -4.27 9.89
C GLU A 191 -10.94 -5.68 10.48
N VAL A 192 -11.38 -5.82 11.73
CA VAL A 192 -11.31 -7.11 12.43
C VAL A 192 -12.63 -7.84 12.28
N LEU A 193 -12.57 -9.05 11.71
CA LEU A 193 -13.70 -9.95 11.52
C LEU A 193 -13.55 -11.21 12.39
N SER A 194 -14.65 -11.92 12.60
CA SER A 194 -14.64 -13.21 13.26
C SER A 194 -13.90 -14.28 12.44
N GLU A 195 -13.44 -15.34 13.10
CA GLU A 195 -12.79 -16.47 12.41
C GLU A 195 -13.75 -17.15 11.41
N GLU A 196 -15.07 -17.17 11.67
CA GLU A 196 -16.08 -17.71 10.78
C GLU A 196 -16.24 -16.87 9.50
N GLU A 197 -16.24 -15.54 9.62
CA GLU A 197 -16.34 -14.63 8.48
C GLU A 197 -15.10 -14.75 7.60
N ILE A 198 -13.91 -14.75 8.21
CA ILE A 198 -12.66 -14.94 7.49
C ILE A 198 -12.61 -16.29 6.77
N LYS A 199 -13.04 -17.38 7.41
CA LYS A 199 -13.13 -18.71 6.77
C LYS A 199 -14.03 -18.68 5.53
N LYS A 200 -15.17 -17.98 5.59
CA LYS A 200 -16.08 -17.82 4.43
C LYS A 200 -15.39 -17.07 3.29
N ILE A 201 -14.71 -15.97 3.60
CA ILE A 201 -13.95 -15.19 2.60
C ILE A 201 -12.87 -16.05 1.96
N ASP A 202 -12.04 -16.71 2.76
CA ASP A 202 -10.93 -17.55 2.30
C ASP A 202 -11.44 -18.75 1.47
N ALA A 203 -12.59 -19.34 1.81
CA ALA A 203 -13.23 -20.41 1.02
C ALA A 203 -13.65 -19.90 -0.38
N ILE A 204 -14.25 -18.71 -0.48
CA ILE A 204 -14.62 -18.07 -1.75
C ILE A 204 -13.37 -17.80 -2.60
N LEU A 205 -12.28 -17.31 -1.98
CA LEU A 205 -11.02 -17.04 -2.69
C LEU A 205 -10.40 -18.34 -3.24
N ASN A 206 -10.40 -19.40 -2.44
CA ASN A 206 -9.88 -20.71 -2.84
C ASN A 206 -10.70 -21.34 -3.98
N SER A 207 -12.03 -21.24 -3.96
CA SER A 207 -12.88 -21.73 -5.05
C SER A 207 -12.60 -20.99 -6.38
N ARG A 208 -12.41 -19.67 -6.33
CA ARG A 208 -12.03 -18.87 -7.51
C ARG A 208 -10.64 -19.27 -8.06
N LYS A 209 -9.70 -19.61 -7.16
CA LYS A 209 -8.37 -20.08 -7.54
C LYS A 209 -8.43 -21.40 -8.32
N LEU A 210 -9.23 -22.35 -7.85
CA LEU A 210 -9.43 -23.65 -8.51
C LEU A 210 -10.04 -23.48 -9.90
N GLN A 211 -11.16 -22.76 -10.02
CA GLN A 211 -11.82 -22.49 -11.29
C GLN A 211 -10.91 -21.82 -12.32
N LYS A 212 -9.99 -20.96 -11.86
CA LYS A 212 -9.05 -20.29 -12.75
C LYS A 212 -7.95 -21.24 -13.21
N SER A 213 -7.42 -22.10 -12.34
CA SER A 213 -6.41 -23.09 -12.72
C SER A 213 -6.95 -24.07 -13.78
N GLU A 214 -8.22 -24.48 -13.66
CA GLU A 214 -8.89 -25.35 -14.65
C GLU A 214 -9.01 -24.70 -16.02
N ARG A 215 -9.33 -23.40 -16.09
CA ARG A 215 -9.42 -22.66 -17.36
C ARG A 215 -8.09 -22.41 -18.07
N LEU A 216 -6.97 -22.48 -17.35
CA LEU A 216 -5.62 -22.30 -17.93
C LEU A 216 -5.04 -23.60 -18.48
N VAL A 217 -5.66 -24.75 -18.18
CA VAL A 217 -5.23 -26.09 -18.63
C VAL A 217 -6.04 -26.55 -19.85
N GLN A 218 -7.14 -25.86 -20.20
CA GLN A 218 -7.92 -26.02 -21.43
C GLN A 218 -7.43 -25.05 -22.52
#